data_7ece94bd1e137a52797fb2d740a9c54d
#
_entry.id   7ece94bd1e137a52797fb2d740a9c54d
#
_cell.length_a   1.000
_cell.length_b   1.000
_cell.length_c   1.000
_cell.angle_alpha   90.00
_cell.angle_beta   90.00
_cell.angle_gamma   90.00
#
_symmetry.space_group_name_H-M   'P 1'
#
loop_
_entity.id
_entity.type
_entity.pdbx_description
1 polymer ?
#
loop_
_entity_poly.entity_id
_entity_poly.type
_entity_poly.pdbx_seq_one_letter_code
_entity_poly.pdbx_strand_id
1 'polypeptide(L)'
;MVRGKKFQAAALGCIEVFIYITVLTKIMGQLDNLGNLIAYSLGFGSGQIVGIFIEQKMALGDATVQVITKEDESQLVEILRGEGFGVTVIQGYGKNGVKQILHIALKRTMLNKLFQIMGEFDKEAFITVMDTKDIRGGYMQRMKRK
;
A
#
# COMPACT_ATOMS: atom_id res chain seq x y z
N MET A 1 -6.49 1.22 -9.41
CA MET A 1 -7.50 1.51 -10.45
C MET A 1 -8.82 1.86 -9.76
N VAL A 2 -9.28 3.10 -9.86
CA VAL A 2 -10.51 3.57 -9.20
C VAL A 2 -11.70 2.99 -9.97
N ARG A 3 -12.39 1.99 -9.41
CA ARG A 3 -13.58 1.37 -10.00
C ARG A 3 -14.70 2.42 -10.11
N GLY A 4 -15.19 2.66 -11.30
CA GLY A 4 -16.42 3.40 -11.57
C GLY A 4 -16.25 4.85 -12.06
N LYS A 5 -15.04 5.40 -12.13
CA LYS A 5 -14.82 6.79 -12.53
C LYS A 5 -14.02 6.93 -13.83
N LYS A 6 -14.32 6.07 -14.82
CA LYS A 6 -13.59 6.01 -16.10
C LYS A 6 -13.58 7.38 -16.82
N PHE A 7 -14.72 8.08 -16.84
CA PHE A 7 -14.82 9.40 -17.46
C PHE A 7 -14.03 10.48 -16.71
N GLN A 8 -14.01 10.44 -15.39
CA GLN A 8 -13.20 11.37 -14.60
C GLN A 8 -11.70 11.14 -14.80
N ALA A 9 -11.27 9.86 -14.86
CA ALA A 9 -9.88 9.52 -15.16
C ALA A 9 -9.48 9.97 -16.58
N ALA A 10 -10.35 9.76 -17.57
CA ALA A 10 -10.12 10.21 -18.94
C ALA A 10 -10.04 11.75 -19.04
N ALA A 11 -10.94 12.46 -18.38
CA ALA A 11 -10.92 13.93 -18.35
C ALA A 11 -9.65 14.48 -17.69
N LEU A 12 -9.23 13.87 -16.57
CA LEU A 12 -7.98 14.22 -15.90
C LEU A 12 -6.77 13.99 -16.79
N GLY A 13 -6.72 12.85 -17.49
CA GLY A 13 -5.66 12.55 -18.46
C GLY A 13 -5.61 13.53 -19.62
N CYS A 14 -6.76 13.99 -20.14
CA CYS A 14 -6.80 15.01 -21.17
C CYS A 14 -6.23 16.35 -20.67
N ILE A 15 -6.58 16.77 -19.46
CA ILE A 15 -6.05 18.01 -18.85
C ILE A 15 -4.53 17.88 -18.65
N GLU A 16 -4.07 16.76 -18.15
CA GLU A 16 -2.64 16.48 -17.94
C GLU A 16 -1.87 16.60 -19.26
N VAL A 17 -2.32 15.93 -20.32
CA VAL A 17 -1.68 15.99 -21.63
C VAL A 17 -1.71 17.39 -22.21
N PHE A 18 -2.81 18.12 -22.06
CA PHE A 18 -2.93 19.51 -22.53
C PHE A 18 -1.90 20.42 -21.85
N ILE A 19 -1.77 20.32 -20.52
CA ILE A 19 -0.77 21.08 -19.76
C ILE A 19 0.65 20.69 -20.21
N TYR A 20 0.91 19.39 -20.34
CA TYR A 20 2.21 18.88 -20.75
C TYR A 20 2.63 19.42 -22.13
N ILE A 21 1.75 19.35 -23.13
CA ILE A 21 2.03 19.86 -24.49
C ILE A 21 2.25 21.37 -24.47
N THR A 22 1.45 22.11 -23.71
CA THR A 22 1.60 23.58 -23.62
C THR A 22 2.97 23.96 -23.03
N VAL A 23 3.39 23.29 -21.96
CA VAL A 23 4.70 23.53 -21.35
C VAL A 23 5.82 23.12 -22.29
N LEU A 24 5.71 21.95 -22.93
CA LEU A 24 6.71 21.43 -23.85
C LEU A 24 6.91 22.40 -25.04
N THR A 25 5.83 22.92 -25.63
CA THR A 25 5.89 23.89 -26.74
C THR A 25 6.65 25.16 -26.35
N LYS A 26 6.47 25.66 -25.13
CA LYS A 26 7.21 26.82 -24.63
C LYS A 26 8.69 26.53 -24.42
N ILE A 27 9.02 25.35 -23.94
CA ILE A 27 10.43 24.93 -23.69
C ILE A 27 11.14 24.71 -25.02
N MET A 28 10.49 24.07 -25.99
CA MET A 28 11.08 23.82 -27.33
C MET A 28 11.50 25.10 -28.05
N GLY A 29 10.80 26.21 -27.84
CA GLY A 29 11.20 27.53 -28.36
C GLY A 29 12.42 28.14 -27.67
N GLN A 30 12.97 27.54 -26.62
CA GLN A 30 14.08 28.05 -25.82
C GLN A 30 15.12 26.97 -25.49
N LEU A 31 15.23 25.93 -26.31
CA LEU A 31 16.17 24.81 -26.10
C LEU A 31 17.64 25.20 -26.20
N ASP A 32 17.96 26.36 -26.77
CA ASP A 32 19.32 26.87 -26.84
C ASP A 32 19.87 27.30 -25.45
N ASN A 33 19.00 27.36 -24.45
CA ASN A 33 19.40 27.67 -23.08
C ASN A 33 19.50 26.42 -22.21
N LEU A 34 20.73 25.98 -21.97
CA LEU A 34 21.04 24.81 -21.10
C LEU A 34 20.42 24.94 -19.70
N GLY A 35 20.29 26.17 -19.17
CA GLY A 35 19.64 26.40 -17.88
C GLY A 35 18.17 26.01 -17.85
N ASN A 36 17.44 26.27 -18.92
CA ASN A 36 16.04 25.86 -19.04
C ASN A 36 15.87 24.35 -19.08
N LEU A 37 16.78 23.66 -19.79
CA LEU A 37 16.78 22.20 -19.88
C LEU A 37 17.05 21.55 -18.51
N ILE A 38 18.04 22.07 -17.78
CA ILE A 38 18.36 21.60 -16.42
C ILE A 38 17.19 21.86 -15.48
N ALA A 39 16.60 23.05 -15.49
CA ALA A 39 15.46 23.40 -14.64
C ALA A 39 14.26 22.50 -14.89
N TYR A 40 13.95 22.19 -16.16
CA TYR A 40 12.89 21.27 -16.52
C TYR A 40 13.14 19.86 -16.02
N SER A 41 14.36 19.35 -16.22
CA SER A 41 14.74 18.00 -15.80
C SER A 41 14.66 17.84 -14.27
N LEU A 42 15.13 18.83 -13.53
CA LEU A 42 15.05 18.86 -12.07
C LEU A 42 13.59 18.96 -11.58
N GLY A 43 12.79 19.79 -12.24
CA GLY A 43 11.36 19.92 -11.93
C GLY A 43 10.60 18.60 -12.14
N PHE A 44 10.88 17.92 -13.26
CA PHE A 44 10.28 16.61 -13.54
C PHE A 44 10.71 15.56 -12.51
N GLY A 45 12.01 15.46 -12.21
CA GLY A 45 12.53 14.52 -11.22
C GLY A 45 11.98 14.76 -9.81
N SER A 46 11.90 16.02 -9.37
CA SER A 46 11.32 16.37 -8.08
C SER A 46 9.81 16.07 -8.02
N GLY A 47 9.09 16.27 -9.12
CA GLY A 47 7.68 15.92 -9.23
C GLY A 47 7.43 14.42 -9.05
N GLN A 48 8.29 13.55 -9.61
CA GLN A 48 8.21 12.09 -9.41
C GLN A 48 8.40 11.71 -7.94
N ILE A 49 9.38 12.31 -7.26
CA ILE A 49 9.62 12.04 -5.83
C ILE A 49 8.41 12.44 -4.99
N VAL A 50 7.85 13.62 -5.23
CA VAL A 50 6.65 14.10 -4.53
C VAL A 50 5.44 13.20 -4.83
N GLY A 51 5.26 12.77 -6.09
CA GLY A 51 4.19 11.86 -6.49
C GLY A 51 4.25 10.53 -5.74
N ILE A 52 5.43 9.89 -5.68
CA ILE A 52 5.65 8.64 -4.94
C ILE A 52 5.39 8.84 -3.44
N PHE A 53 5.85 9.94 -2.88
CA PHE A 53 5.63 10.25 -1.46
C PHE A 53 4.14 10.39 -1.11
N ILE A 54 3.37 11.09 -1.98
CA ILE A 54 1.92 11.22 -1.82
C ILE A 54 1.23 9.86 -1.94
N GLU A 55 1.60 9.06 -2.94
CA GLU A 55 1.04 7.72 -3.14
C GLU A 55 1.26 6.82 -1.92
N GLN A 56 2.48 6.80 -1.39
CA GLN A 56 2.80 6.04 -0.17
C GLN A 56 2.02 6.53 1.05
N LYS A 57 1.85 7.86 1.20
CA LYS A 57 1.13 8.45 2.32
C LYS A 57 -0.38 8.22 2.24
N MET A 58 -0.93 8.15 1.05
CA MET A 58 -2.34 7.84 0.84
C MET A 58 -2.68 6.39 1.22
N ALA A 59 -1.70 5.49 1.25
CA ALA A 59 -1.82 4.08 1.63
C ALA A 59 -3.13 3.44 1.12
N LEU A 60 -3.45 3.73 -0.17
CA LEU A 60 -4.69 3.29 -0.79
C LEU A 60 -4.64 1.78 -1.03
N GLY A 61 -5.71 1.10 -0.63
CA GLY A 61 -5.91 -0.31 -0.91
C GLY A 61 -5.95 -1.18 0.33
N ASP A 62 -6.13 -2.46 0.07
CA ASP A 62 -6.16 -3.51 1.07
C ASP A 62 -4.88 -4.34 0.94
N ALA A 63 -4.42 -4.89 2.06
CA ALA A 63 -3.27 -5.78 2.12
C ALA A 63 -3.66 -7.07 2.83
N THR A 64 -2.98 -8.14 2.48
CA THR A 64 -3.02 -9.40 3.21
C THR A 64 -1.66 -9.65 3.81
N VAL A 65 -1.63 -9.93 5.10
CA VAL A 65 -0.39 -10.24 5.82
C VAL A 65 -0.43 -11.68 6.27
N GLN A 66 0.65 -12.40 6.03
CA GLN A 66 0.89 -13.71 6.58
C GLN A 66 1.99 -13.60 7.65
N VAL A 67 1.70 -14.12 8.83
CA VAL A 67 2.63 -14.14 9.97
C VAL A 67 2.87 -15.57 10.38
N ILE A 68 4.14 -15.93 10.54
CA ILE A 68 4.59 -17.18 11.13
C ILE A 68 5.43 -16.80 12.34
N THR A 69 4.93 -17.09 13.53
CA THR A 69 5.62 -16.83 14.80
C THR A 69 6.29 -18.08 15.34
N LYS A 70 7.27 -17.90 16.20
CA LYS A 70 7.87 -18.94 17.03
C LYS A 70 7.24 -18.99 18.42
N GLU A 71 6.61 -17.91 18.84
CA GLU A 71 5.94 -17.75 20.12
C GLU A 71 4.52 -18.35 20.09
N ASP A 72 3.79 -18.24 21.21
CA ASP A 72 2.43 -18.77 21.32
C ASP A 72 1.47 -18.04 20.37
N GLU A 73 1.16 -18.68 19.25
CA GLU A 73 0.25 -18.16 18.25
C GLU A 73 -1.18 -17.92 18.76
N SER A 74 -1.63 -18.66 19.77
CA SER A 74 -2.96 -18.50 20.34
C SER A 74 -3.08 -17.15 21.06
N GLN A 75 -2.07 -16.77 21.82
CA GLN A 75 -1.99 -15.48 22.49
C GLN A 75 -1.94 -14.34 21.48
N LEU A 76 -1.12 -14.47 20.44
CA LEU A 76 -1.04 -13.47 19.38
C LEU A 76 -2.38 -13.27 18.65
N VAL A 77 -3.10 -14.35 18.37
CA VAL A 77 -4.43 -14.29 17.74
C VAL A 77 -5.41 -13.52 18.62
N GLU A 78 -5.41 -13.75 19.93
CA GLU A 78 -6.29 -13.02 20.87
C GLU A 78 -5.96 -11.52 20.89
N ILE A 79 -4.68 -11.15 20.99
CA ILE A 79 -4.23 -9.77 20.95
C ILE A 79 -4.67 -9.09 19.64
N LEU A 80 -4.41 -9.71 18.50
CA LEU A 80 -4.76 -9.14 17.20
C LEU A 80 -6.27 -8.98 17.02
N ARG A 81 -7.06 -9.96 17.46
CA ARG A 81 -8.52 -9.87 17.40
C ARG A 81 -9.07 -8.79 18.34
N GLY A 82 -8.48 -8.63 19.52
CA GLY A 82 -8.79 -7.54 20.46
C GLY A 82 -8.54 -6.17 19.84
N GLU A 83 -7.50 -6.03 19.06
CA GLU A 83 -7.12 -4.80 18.33
C GLU A 83 -7.91 -4.58 17.03
N GLY A 84 -8.88 -5.46 16.73
CA GLY A 84 -9.81 -5.33 15.60
C GLY A 84 -9.31 -5.95 14.29
N PHE A 85 -8.26 -6.76 14.31
CA PHE A 85 -7.81 -7.48 13.12
C PHE A 85 -8.64 -8.75 12.88
N GLY A 86 -8.98 -9.02 11.62
CA GLY A 86 -9.56 -10.28 11.19
C GLY A 86 -8.45 -11.30 10.96
N VAL A 87 -8.29 -12.25 11.89
CA VAL A 87 -7.24 -13.27 11.84
C VAL A 87 -7.81 -14.63 11.54
N THR A 88 -7.32 -15.28 10.50
CA THR A 88 -7.58 -16.69 10.16
C THR A 88 -6.29 -17.48 10.38
N VAL A 89 -6.40 -18.57 11.10
CA VAL A 89 -5.27 -19.49 11.36
C VAL A 89 -5.31 -20.60 10.32
N ILE A 90 -4.17 -20.84 9.65
CA ILE A 90 -3.99 -21.88 8.63
C ILE A 90 -2.84 -22.77 9.08
N GLN A 91 -3.03 -24.07 9.04
CA GLN A 91 -1.92 -25.02 9.29
C GLN A 91 -1.08 -25.17 8.02
N GLY A 92 0.22 -25.04 8.19
CA GLY A 92 1.21 -25.28 7.14
C GLY A 92 2.29 -26.27 7.61
N TYR A 93 3.01 -26.84 6.66
CA TYR A 93 4.13 -27.76 6.93
C TYR A 93 5.44 -27.09 6.55
N GLY A 94 6.30 -26.86 7.52
CA GLY A 94 7.65 -26.33 7.34
C GLY A 94 8.71 -27.41 7.54
N LYS A 95 10.00 -27.04 7.37
CA LYS A 95 11.15 -27.93 7.57
C LYS A 95 11.14 -28.62 8.95
N ASN A 96 10.66 -27.93 9.97
CA ASN A 96 10.69 -28.39 11.37
C ASN A 96 9.29 -28.87 11.85
N GLY A 97 8.41 -29.33 10.94
CA GLY A 97 7.08 -29.84 11.26
C GLY A 97 5.95 -28.86 10.99
N VAL A 98 4.83 -29.06 11.68
CA VAL A 98 3.62 -28.24 11.53
C VAL A 98 3.87 -26.83 12.06
N LYS A 99 3.46 -25.83 11.30
CA LYS A 99 3.47 -24.41 11.69
C LYS A 99 2.09 -23.81 11.47
N GLN A 100 1.72 -22.90 12.34
CA GLN A 100 0.51 -22.10 12.13
C GLN A 100 0.86 -20.79 11.42
N ILE A 101 0.09 -20.49 10.40
CA ILE A 101 0.21 -19.28 9.59
C ILE A 101 -0.99 -18.41 9.91
N LEU A 102 -0.76 -17.23 10.46
CA LEU A 102 -1.81 -16.26 10.68
C LEU A 102 -2.04 -15.47 9.39
N HIS A 103 -3.22 -15.58 8.83
CA HIS A 103 -3.62 -14.88 7.62
C HIS A 103 -4.54 -13.70 8.01
N ILE A 104 -4.07 -12.48 7.75
CA ILE A 104 -4.68 -11.24 8.23
C ILE A 104 -4.97 -10.35 7.03
N ALA A 105 -6.25 -10.12 6.74
CA ALA A 105 -6.68 -9.16 5.73
C ALA A 105 -6.95 -7.81 6.41
N LEU A 106 -6.32 -6.75 5.95
CA LEU A 106 -6.40 -5.44 6.58
C LEU A 106 -6.29 -4.28 5.58
N LYS A 107 -6.68 -3.08 5.99
CA LYS A 107 -6.38 -1.88 5.21
C LYS A 107 -4.90 -1.54 5.34
N ARG A 108 -4.29 -1.08 4.26
CA ARG A 108 -2.86 -0.70 4.25
C ARG A 108 -2.52 0.32 5.34
N THR A 109 -3.45 1.19 5.70
CA THR A 109 -3.30 2.15 6.80
C THR A 109 -3.09 1.50 8.17
N MET A 110 -3.49 0.24 8.35
CA MET A 110 -3.36 -0.50 9.60
C MET A 110 -2.04 -1.30 9.70
N LEU A 111 -1.22 -1.33 8.64
CA LEU A 111 0.05 -2.08 8.63
C LEU A 111 1.00 -1.63 9.73
N ASN A 112 1.15 -0.32 9.95
CA ASN A 112 2.05 0.21 10.98
C ASN A 112 1.63 -0.26 12.38
N LYS A 113 0.32 -0.29 12.66
CA LYS A 113 -0.21 -0.81 13.92
C LYS A 113 0.09 -2.30 14.09
N LEU A 114 -0.08 -3.08 13.01
CA LEU A 114 0.26 -4.51 13.02
C LEU A 114 1.75 -4.72 13.30
N PHE A 115 2.62 -3.99 12.62
CA PHE A 115 4.07 -4.10 12.83
C PHE A 115 4.51 -3.71 14.24
N GLN A 116 3.86 -2.72 14.85
CA GLN A 116 4.12 -2.35 16.24
C GLN A 116 3.78 -3.51 17.18
N ILE A 117 2.59 -4.10 17.07
CA ILE A 117 2.18 -5.26 17.88
C ILE A 117 3.14 -6.43 17.68
N MET A 118 3.53 -6.72 16.44
CA MET A 118 4.47 -7.79 16.16
C MET A 118 5.85 -7.53 16.75
N GLY A 119 6.34 -6.29 16.69
CA GLY A 119 7.63 -5.91 17.26
C GLY A 119 7.69 -6.03 18.78
N GLU A 120 6.54 -5.92 19.46
CA GLU A 120 6.43 -6.12 20.91
C GLU A 120 6.27 -7.60 21.28
N PHE A 121 5.62 -8.41 20.44
CA PHE A 121 5.30 -9.81 20.71
C PHE A 121 6.43 -10.77 20.29
N ASP A 122 6.84 -10.72 19.02
CA ASP A 122 7.89 -11.57 18.45
C ASP A 122 8.68 -10.82 17.38
N LYS A 123 9.89 -10.38 17.73
CA LYS A 123 10.79 -9.65 16.81
C LYS A 123 11.37 -10.53 15.71
N GLU A 124 11.33 -11.85 15.87
CA GLU A 124 11.84 -12.82 14.89
C GLU A 124 10.74 -13.44 14.04
N ALA A 125 9.49 -13.00 14.20
CA ALA A 125 8.37 -13.47 13.39
C ALA A 125 8.62 -13.24 11.90
N PHE A 126 8.32 -14.24 11.08
CA PHE A 126 8.36 -14.10 9.64
C PHE A 126 7.06 -13.47 9.14
N ILE A 127 7.15 -12.27 8.57
CA ILE A 127 6.01 -11.49 8.12
C ILE A 127 6.10 -11.26 6.62
N THR A 128 5.09 -11.69 5.88
CA THR A 128 4.95 -11.42 4.44
C THR A 128 3.75 -10.52 4.20
N VAL A 129 3.96 -9.41 3.50
CA VAL A 129 2.90 -8.48 3.10
C VAL A 129 2.63 -8.64 1.62
N MET A 130 1.37 -8.86 1.25
CA MET A 130 0.92 -9.01 -0.12
C MET A 130 -0.14 -7.95 -0.44
N ASP A 131 -0.03 -7.32 -1.60
CA ASP A 131 -1.05 -6.38 -2.07
C ASP A 131 -2.30 -7.14 -2.54
N THR A 132 -3.44 -6.75 -1.98
CA THR A 132 -4.72 -7.36 -2.32
C THR A 132 -5.52 -6.42 -3.21
N LYS A 133 -5.90 -6.90 -4.39
CA LYS A 133 -6.63 -6.07 -5.38
C LYS A 133 -8.07 -5.76 -4.95
N ASP A 134 -8.74 -6.68 -4.27
CA ASP A 134 -10.15 -6.52 -3.87
C ASP A 134 -10.49 -7.52 -2.76
N ILE A 135 -11.15 -7.05 -1.71
CA ILE A 135 -11.69 -7.89 -0.64
C ILE A 135 -13.21 -7.73 -0.64
N ARG A 136 -13.92 -8.82 -0.83
CA ARG A 136 -15.39 -8.83 -0.80
C ARG A 136 -15.89 -9.72 0.34
N GLY A 137 -16.69 -9.12 1.23
CA GLY A 137 -17.26 -9.83 2.38
C GLY A 137 -16.34 -9.87 3.59
N GLY A 138 -16.70 -10.72 4.56
CA GLY A 138 -15.92 -10.94 5.77
C GLY A 138 -15.98 -9.81 6.81
N TYR A 139 -15.07 -9.89 7.80
CA TYR A 139 -14.99 -8.98 8.94
C TYR A 139 -14.75 -7.51 8.55
N MET A 140 -14.07 -7.27 7.45
CA MET A 140 -13.75 -5.94 6.92
C MET A 140 -14.97 -5.09 6.54
N GLN A 141 -16.09 -5.70 6.18
CA GLN A 141 -17.33 -4.96 5.90
C GLN A 141 -18.02 -4.41 7.14
N ARG A 142 -17.83 -5.03 8.31
CA ARG A 142 -18.41 -4.54 9.58
C ARG A 142 -17.72 -3.26 10.08
N MET A 143 -16.43 -3.09 9.80
CA MET A 143 -15.69 -1.87 10.15
C MET A 143 -16.07 -0.64 9.31
N LYS A 144 -16.65 -0.83 8.12
CA LYS A 144 -17.14 0.27 7.27
C LYS A 144 -18.52 0.82 7.66
N ARG A 145 -19.23 0.17 8.61
CA ARG A 145 -20.61 0.50 8.97
C ARG A 145 -20.79 1.24 10.32
N LYS A 146 -19.68 1.64 10.95
CA LYS A 146 -19.74 2.46 12.18
C LYS A 146 -19.24 3.88 11.87
#